data_4948f6b095dd46a66b1bc68ef4b1ca12
#
_entry.id   4948f6b095dd46a66b1bc68ef4b1ca12
#
_cell.length_a   1.000
_cell.length_b   1.000
_cell.length_c   1.000
_cell.angle_alpha   90.00
_cell.angle_beta   90.00
_cell.angle_gamma   90.00
#
_symmetry.space_group_name_H-M   'P 1'
#
loop_
_entity.id
_entity.type
_entity.pdbx_description
1 polymer ?
#
loop_
_entity_poly.entity_id
_entity_poly.type
_entity_poly.pdbx_seq_one_letter_code
_entity_poly.pdbx_strand_id
1 'polypeptide(L)'
;MCYFATDSFWLNYLRTHSMLTTCILYTRLNYGILPYLLSLGALLTTPLKQEERKEVFSEKSGPFKTVFQWSQIDFLFESEVHRNSVLASGNFIQENNLPLGIEVYKNRIFISLPVWKSGVPATLTVLPTDSLEKSPLLVPYPNWSWHNTGSCNRLTSVFRMQADVCDRLWVLDSGQINVATESQQVCPPSILIFDLSTDKLILKYDLPQELVKQDSLYSNILIDVQKDDCSSAHAYLADVWRFGLVVFNLKTLKAWRVTDHLFFPDPLAAAYKVNGLEFEWTDGIFGLALSPFNKYSIDRTLYFNPMSSFREFYTKTSIIRNETGWSSYKDAFKVYGQSRGKNGQASSCAMDRNGVLFFGLVTQNALGCWDSRKTYKRKNLAIIAQNDYTMVFPNDVKVDNEPKQSVWMITNRLPFFIYNRFEPKDVNFRVLSAYAEEMVKGTICDPKVRHSGSYTNDYNECF
;
A
#
# COMPACT_ATOMS: atom_id res chain seq x y z
N MET A 1 -42.41 -17.39 -3.82
CA MET A 1 -42.61 -15.97 -3.60
C MET A 1 -42.11 -15.62 -2.21
N CYS A 2 -40.90 -15.21 -2.09
CA CYS A 2 -40.35 -14.54 -0.90
C CYS A 2 -39.36 -13.51 -1.39
N TYR A 3 -39.75 -12.25 -1.24
CA TYR A 3 -38.90 -11.10 -1.46
C TYR A 3 -37.89 -11.02 -0.32
N PHE A 4 -36.61 -11.00 -0.63
CA PHE A 4 -35.58 -10.53 0.29
C PHE A 4 -35.19 -9.10 -0.09
N ALA A 5 -35.55 -8.18 0.78
CA ALA A 5 -35.08 -6.82 0.77
C ALA A 5 -33.63 -6.81 1.25
N THR A 6 -32.75 -6.23 0.45
CA THR A 6 -31.37 -5.94 0.83
C THR A 6 -31.35 -4.57 1.49
N ASP A 7 -31.29 -4.54 2.82
CA ASP A 7 -31.07 -3.30 3.57
C ASP A 7 -29.61 -3.20 4.01
N SER A 8 -29.11 -2.02 3.80
CA SER A 8 -27.81 -1.48 4.14
C SER A 8 -27.46 -1.65 5.65
N PHE A 9 -26.65 -2.65 5.98
CA PHE A 9 -26.33 -3.03 7.36
C PHE A 9 -25.16 -2.24 8.00
N TRP A 10 -24.51 -1.35 7.26
CA TRP A 10 -23.26 -0.70 7.73
C TRP A 10 -23.40 0.74 8.25
N LEU A 11 -24.51 1.41 8.01
CA LEU A 11 -24.70 2.80 8.48
C LEU A 11 -25.37 2.91 9.87
N ASN A 12 -25.89 1.82 10.44
CA ASN A 12 -26.56 1.83 11.73
C ASN A 12 -25.69 1.42 12.94
N TYR A 13 -24.50 0.89 12.73
CA TYR A 13 -23.65 0.44 13.86
C TYR A 13 -22.89 1.59 14.54
N LEU A 14 -22.70 2.72 13.87
CA LEU A 14 -22.01 3.88 14.45
C LEU A 14 -22.95 4.89 15.16
N ARG A 15 -24.28 4.70 15.08
CA ARG A 15 -25.25 5.60 15.76
C ARG A 15 -25.80 5.09 17.09
N THR A 16 -25.56 3.84 17.48
CA THR A 16 -26.18 3.24 18.67
C THR A 16 -25.28 3.18 19.91
N HIS A 17 -24.00 3.53 19.83
CA HIS A 17 -23.11 3.51 21.00
C HIS A 17 -22.77 4.88 21.60
N SER A 18 -23.40 5.95 21.13
CA SER A 18 -23.20 7.31 21.67
C SER A 18 -24.33 7.79 22.60
N MET A 19 -25.33 6.96 22.91
CA MET A 19 -26.51 7.36 23.71
C MET A 19 -26.79 6.55 24.98
N LEU A 20 -25.78 5.89 25.55
CA LEU A 20 -26.00 5.10 26.79
C LEU A 20 -25.18 5.57 28.01
N THR A 21 -24.73 6.82 28.03
CA THR A 21 -24.01 7.36 29.20
C THR A 21 -24.67 8.60 29.81
N THR A 22 -25.93 8.91 29.53
CA THR A 22 -26.57 10.11 30.08
C THR A 22 -27.98 9.84 30.69
N CYS A 23 -28.26 8.67 31.20
CA CYS A 23 -29.57 8.37 31.75
C CYS A 23 -29.58 7.58 33.08
N ILE A 24 -28.63 7.85 33.99
CA ILE A 24 -28.73 7.43 35.39
C ILE A 24 -28.16 8.54 36.25
N LEU A 25 -28.97 9.55 36.56
CA LEU A 25 -28.77 10.48 37.70
C LEU A 25 -29.96 11.44 37.79
N TYR A 26 -31.15 10.91 38.03
CA TYR A 26 -32.28 11.67 38.62
C TYR A 26 -33.26 10.70 39.24
N THR A 27 -33.02 10.31 40.52
CA THR A 27 -34.09 10.11 41.50
C THR A 27 -33.52 10.01 42.93
N ARG A 28 -33.96 11.01 43.72
CA ARG A 28 -34.12 10.99 45.16
C ARG A 28 -32.90 11.15 46.08
N LEU A 29 -32.76 12.38 46.51
CA LEU A 29 -32.31 12.72 47.85
C LEU A 29 -33.43 13.49 48.55
N ASN A 30 -33.98 12.88 49.59
CA ASN A 30 -34.59 13.57 50.72
C ASN A 30 -34.29 12.72 51.95
N TYR A 31 -33.57 13.25 52.88
CA TYR A 31 -33.69 13.26 54.36
C TYR A 31 -32.31 13.52 54.97
N GLY A 32 -32.33 14.57 55.79
CA GLY A 32 -31.24 15.26 56.39
C GLY A 32 -30.55 14.52 57.53
N ILE A 33 -29.55 15.12 58.02
CA ILE A 33 -29.12 15.49 59.39
C ILE A 33 -27.62 15.77 59.36
N LEU A 34 -27.26 17.02 59.68
CA LEU A 34 -25.95 17.53 60.12
C LEU A 34 -25.73 17.15 61.59
N PRO A 35 -24.60 17.45 62.21
CA PRO A 35 -23.16 17.53 61.85
C PRO A 35 -22.27 16.74 62.88
N TYR A 36 -20.96 16.64 62.64
CA TYR A 36 -19.89 16.83 63.64
C TYR A 36 -18.47 16.69 63.10
N LEU A 37 -17.70 17.81 63.29
CA LEU A 37 -16.30 17.94 63.67
C LEU A 37 -15.14 17.42 62.77
N LEU A 38 -14.48 18.37 62.17
CA LEU A 38 -13.04 18.74 62.24
C LEU A 38 -12.08 17.69 62.86
N SER A 39 -11.09 17.25 62.07
CA SER A 39 -9.65 17.34 62.45
C SER A 39 -8.73 17.03 61.30
N LEU A 40 -7.87 17.97 61.03
CA LEU A 40 -6.49 17.91 60.55
C LEU A 40 -5.96 16.60 59.91
N GLY A 41 -5.55 16.73 58.66
CA GLY A 41 -4.67 15.81 58.01
C GLY A 41 -4.15 16.43 56.72
N ALA A 42 -3.18 17.35 56.84
CA ALA A 42 -2.39 17.80 55.70
C ALA A 42 -1.58 16.60 55.16
N LEU A 43 -2.12 15.91 54.18
CA LEU A 43 -1.38 14.93 53.40
C LEU A 43 -0.81 15.64 52.14
N LEU A 44 0.49 15.77 52.17
CA LEU A 44 1.37 16.17 51.08
C LEU A 44 0.95 15.51 49.77
N THR A 45 0.35 16.26 48.87
CA THR A 45 0.24 15.85 47.46
C THR A 45 1.59 16.03 46.83
N THR A 46 2.44 15.01 46.88
CA THR A 46 3.53 14.87 45.96
C THR A 46 2.96 14.65 44.56
N PRO A 47 3.33 15.44 43.53
CA PRO A 47 2.93 15.14 42.18
C PRO A 47 3.57 13.78 41.83
N LEU A 48 2.75 12.82 41.50
CA LEU A 48 3.19 11.60 40.82
C LEU A 48 3.89 12.03 39.56
N LYS A 49 5.23 11.96 39.55
CA LYS A 49 6.00 11.97 38.32
C LYS A 49 5.43 10.85 37.46
N GLN A 50 4.75 11.23 36.38
CA GLN A 50 4.56 10.35 35.25
C GLN A 50 5.97 9.93 34.80
N GLU A 51 6.39 8.74 35.20
CA GLU A 51 7.48 8.06 34.53
C GLU A 51 6.99 7.83 33.09
N GLU A 52 7.47 8.65 32.17
CA GLU A 52 7.47 8.32 30.75
C GLU A 52 8.14 6.94 30.63
N ARG A 53 7.33 5.91 30.46
CA ARG A 53 7.83 4.63 29.95
C ARG A 53 8.42 4.95 28.57
N LYS A 54 9.72 5.15 28.50
CA LYS A 54 10.47 5.01 27.28
C LYS A 54 10.34 3.55 26.89
N GLU A 55 9.36 3.25 26.04
CA GLU A 55 9.33 1.99 25.32
C GLU A 55 10.67 1.90 24.60
N VAL A 56 11.44 0.88 24.93
CA VAL A 56 12.72 0.60 24.27
C VAL A 56 12.35 0.11 22.87
N PHE A 57 12.29 1.04 21.91
CA PHE A 57 12.07 0.73 20.51
C PHE A 57 13.26 -0.08 20.00
N SER A 58 12.99 -1.26 19.50
CA SER A 58 14.00 -2.12 18.86
C SER A 58 14.42 -1.49 17.55
N GLU A 59 15.59 -0.88 17.49
CA GLU A 59 16.17 -0.32 16.27
C GLU A 59 17.04 -1.37 15.58
N LYS A 60 16.50 -2.04 14.57
CA LYS A 60 17.27 -2.62 13.47
C LYS A 60 17.08 -1.71 12.26
N SER A 61 17.71 -0.56 12.26
CA SER A 61 17.55 0.41 11.17
C SER A 61 18.04 -0.10 9.81
N GLY A 62 18.81 -1.20 9.79
CA GLY A 62 19.37 -1.74 8.55
C GLY A 62 20.13 -0.67 7.76
N PRO A 63 20.48 -0.92 6.49
CA PRO A 63 21.18 0.04 5.64
C PRO A 63 20.27 1.12 5.03
N PHE A 64 18.97 1.18 5.36
CA PHE A 64 18.07 2.20 4.84
C PHE A 64 18.50 3.61 5.20
N LYS A 65 18.50 4.49 4.21
CA LYS A 65 18.68 5.94 4.35
C LYS A 65 17.35 6.62 4.08
N THR A 66 17.00 7.63 4.87
CA THR A 66 15.90 8.54 4.58
C THR A 66 16.35 9.46 3.45
N VAL A 67 15.72 9.32 2.28
CA VAL A 67 15.93 10.17 1.11
C VAL A 67 15.13 11.45 1.30
N PHE A 68 13.82 11.32 1.52
CA PHE A 68 12.91 12.42 1.79
C PHE A 68 12.04 12.13 3.01
N GLN A 69 11.58 13.22 3.67
CA GLN A 69 10.65 13.13 4.78
C GLN A 69 9.78 14.39 4.86
N TRP A 70 8.53 14.24 5.26
CA TRP A 70 7.60 15.36 5.42
C TRP A 70 6.75 15.18 6.68
N SER A 71 6.49 16.29 7.35
CA SER A 71 5.42 16.35 8.36
C SER A 71 4.06 16.47 7.67
N GLN A 72 3.97 17.38 6.71
CA GLN A 72 2.84 17.60 5.83
C GLN A 72 3.36 17.84 4.41
N ILE A 73 2.56 17.49 3.41
CA ILE A 73 2.90 17.66 2.00
C ILE A 73 2.60 19.08 1.55
N ASP A 74 3.46 19.61 0.69
CA ASP A 74 3.20 20.83 -0.07
C ASP A 74 3.69 20.65 -1.52
N PHE A 75 3.28 21.55 -2.41
CA PHE A 75 3.49 21.42 -3.85
C PHE A 75 4.21 22.64 -4.41
N LEU A 76 4.96 22.43 -5.50
CA LEU A 76 5.52 23.49 -6.30
C LEU A 76 4.42 24.07 -7.20
N PHE A 77 3.77 25.15 -6.75
CA PHE A 77 2.75 25.87 -7.52
C PHE A 77 3.41 26.74 -8.60
N GLU A 78 2.68 27.01 -9.69
CA GLU A 78 3.16 27.85 -10.79
C GLU A 78 3.44 29.31 -10.37
N SER A 79 2.74 29.78 -9.33
CA SER A 79 2.91 31.09 -8.73
C SER A 79 2.25 31.14 -7.35
N GLU A 80 2.62 32.17 -6.55
CA GLU A 80 1.93 32.48 -5.29
C GLU A 80 0.44 32.79 -5.49
N VAL A 81 0.07 33.42 -6.63
CA VAL A 81 -1.33 33.68 -6.97
C VAL A 81 -2.09 32.36 -7.18
N HIS A 82 -1.49 31.40 -7.90
CA HIS A 82 -2.06 30.07 -8.08
C HIS A 82 -2.24 29.37 -6.72
N ARG A 83 -1.20 29.34 -5.89
CA ARG A 83 -1.24 28.72 -4.56
C ARG A 83 -2.36 29.32 -3.69
N ASN A 84 -2.44 30.62 -3.61
CA ASN A 84 -3.45 31.32 -2.81
C ASN A 84 -4.88 31.07 -3.33
N SER A 85 -5.07 30.98 -4.65
CA SER A 85 -6.36 30.65 -5.26
C SER A 85 -6.80 29.23 -4.89
N VAL A 86 -5.89 28.24 -4.95
CA VAL A 86 -6.18 26.84 -4.65
C VAL A 86 -6.46 26.63 -3.15
N LEU A 87 -5.77 27.37 -2.27
CA LEU A 87 -6.06 27.40 -0.84
C LEU A 87 -7.42 28.04 -0.55
N ALA A 88 -7.72 29.20 -1.13
CA ALA A 88 -8.97 29.92 -0.91
C ALA A 88 -10.21 29.15 -1.41
N SER A 89 -10.06 28.38 -2.48
CA SER A 89 -11.13 27.53 -3.03
C SER A 89 -11.32 26.21 -2.27
N GLY A 90 -10.46 25.86 -1.30
CA GLY A 90 -10.48 24.56 -0.62
C GLY A 90 -9.98 23.39 -1.49
N ASN A 91 -9.41 23.67 -2.66
CA ASN A 91 -8.82 22.65 -3.52
C ASN A 91 -7.42 22.17 -3.03
N PHE A 92 -6.84 22.87 -2.06
CA PHE A 92 -5.69 22.43 -1.30
C PHE A 92 -5.96 22.53 0.20
N ILE A 93 -6.07 21.35 0.83
CA ILE A 93 -6.15 21.18 2.29
C ILE A 93 -4.94 20.34 2.68
N GLN A 94 -3.92 20.97 3.23
CA GLN A 94 -2.60 20.37 3.41
C GLN A 94 -2.63 19.05 4.18
N GLU A 95 -3.42 18.96 5.25
CA GLU A 95 -3.58 17.77 6.09
C GLU A 95 -4.25 16.57 5.40
N ASN A 96 -4.92 16.81 4.27
CA ASN A 96 -5.62 15.79 3.50
C ASN A 96 -4.76 15.10 2.43
N ASN A 97 -3.50 15.49 2.31
CA ASN A 97 -2.58 14.96 1.30
C ASN A 97 -1.75 13.82 1.85
N LEU A 98 -2.00 12.62 1.33
CA LEU A 98 -1.34 11.38 1.73
C LEU A 98 -0.51 10.83 0.57
N PRO A 99 0.82 10.84 0.64
CA PRO A 99 1.65 10.13 -0.33
C PRO A 99 1.52 8.63 -0.08
N LEU A 100 1.13 7.87 -1.12
CA LEU A 100 0.74 6.47 -0.97
C LEU A 100 1.60 5.51 -1.78
N GLY A 101 1.77 5.74 -3.07
CA GLY A 101 2.57 4.92 -3.96
C GLY A 101 3.88 5.60 -4.33
N ILE A 102 4.90 4.81 -4.59
CA ILE A 102 6.21 5.26 -5.07
C ILE A 102 6.61 4.46 -6.31
N GLU A 103 7.28 5.12 -7.27
CA GLU A 103 7.98 4.46 -8.35
C GLU A 103 9.27 5.21 -8.65
N VAL A 104 10.32 4.50 -9.03
CA VAL A 104 11.62 5.11 -9.33
C VAL A 104 12.09 4.70 -10.71
N TYR A 105 12.39 5.71 -11.51
CA TYR A 105 12.91 5.52 -12.86
C TYR A 105 14.10 6.46 -13.08
N LYS A 106 15.29 5.90 -13.23
CA LYS A 106 16.54 6.66 -13.36
C LYS A 106 16.68 7.66 -12.21
N ASN A 107 16.79 8.94 -12.54
CA ASN A 107 16.93 10.03 -11.56
C ASN A 107 15.59 10.63 -11.11
N ARG A 108 14.45 9.98 -11.32
CA ARG A 108 13.11 10.48 -10.99
C ARG A 108 12.40 9.57 -10.00
N ILE A 109 11.81 10.17 -8.97
CA ILE A 109 10.91 9.51 -8.02
C ILE A 109 9.50 10.03 -8.27
N PHE A 110 8.60 9.13 -8.63
CA PHE A 110 7.18 9.43 -8.77
C PHE A 110 6.46 9.07 -7.48
N ILE A 111 5.55 9.94 -7.03
CA ILE A 111 4.76 9.74 -5.81
C ILE A 111 3.28 9.98 -6.15
N SER A 112 2.43 9.03 -5.81
CA SER A 112 0.98 9.19 -5.92
C SER A 112 0.36 9.69 -4.63
N LEU A 113 -0.65 10.55 -4.79
CA LEU A 113 -1.47 11.09 -3.70
C LEU A 113 -2.94 10.90 -4.10
N PRO A 114 -3.55 9.75 -3.81
CA PRO A 114 -4.94 9.51 -4.18
C PRO A 114 -5.87 10.50 -3.45
N VAL A 115 -6.94 10.91 -4.12
CA VAL A 115 -7.91 11.88 -3.58
C VAL A 115 -8.84 11.17 -2.58
N TRP A 116 -8.28 10.71 -1.47
CA TRP A 116 -9.03 9.99 -0.43
C TRP A 116 -9.79 10.92 0.51
N LYS A 117 -9.41 12.17 0.54
CA LYS A 117 -10.13 13.30 1.15
C LYS A 117 -10.12 14.46 0.16
N SER A 118 -11.04 15.41 0.30
CA SER A 118 -11.03 16.64 -0.51
C SER A 118 -9.76 17.47 -0.29
N GLY A 119 -9.40 18.32 -1.23
CA GLY A 119 -8.24 19.21 -1.09
C GLY A 119 -6.90 18.56 -1.43
N VAL A 120 -6.88 17.63 -2.38
CA VAL A 120 -5.66 17.09 -3.01
C VAL A 120 -5.50 17.73 -4.39
N PRO A 121 -4.61 18.72 -4.55
CA PRO A 121 -4.52 19.52 -5.79
C PRO A 121 -3.86 18.75 -6.93
N ALA A 122 -2.96 17.79 -6.63
CA ALA A 122 -2.30 16.95 -7.61
C ALA A 122 -2.17 15.51 -7.09
N THR A 123 -2.63 14.54 -7.88
CA THR A 123 -2.70 13.13 -7.49
C THR A 123 -1.48 12.31 -7.93
N LEU A 124 -0.63 12.84 -8.81
CA LEU A 124 0.64 12.25 -9.25
C LEU A 124 1.72 13.33 -9.33
N THR A 125 2.87 13.05 -8.77
CA THR A 125 3.97 14.02 -8.67
C THR A 125 5.31 13.36 -8.98
N VAL A 126 6.33 14.18 -9.22
CA VAL A 126 7.70 13.75 -9.50
C VAL A 126 8.71 14.59 -8.74
N LEU A 127 9.79 13.97 -8.32
CA LEU A 127 10.96 14.60 -7.67
C LEU A 127 12.25 14.04 -8.27
N PRO A 128 13.34 14.80 -8.32
CA PRO A 128 14.66 14.28 -8.65
C PRO A 128 15.22 13.45 -7.48
N THR A 129 15.92 12.34 -7.77
CA THR A 129 16.53 11.49 -6.74
C THR A 129 17.69 12.16 -6.00
N ASP A 130 18.32 13.15 -6.60
CA ASP A 130 19.49 13.89 -6.12
C ASP A 130 19.15 15.25 -5.48
N SER A 131 17.88 15.51 -5.19
CA SER A 131 17.50 16.71 -4.46
C SER A 131 18.19 16.77 -3.11
N LEU A 132 18.77 17.94 -2.79
CA LEU A 132 19.42 18.19 -1.51
C LEU A 132 18.43 18.53 -0.40
N GLU A 133 17.19 18.86 -0.75
CA GLU A 133 16.14 19.17 0.20
C GLU A 133 15.61 17.90 0.85
N LYS A 134 15.48 17.89 2.16
CA LYS A 134 14.91 16.74 2.88
C LYS A 134 13.39 16.66 2.77
N SER A 135 12.73 17.81 2.60
CA SER A 135 11.27 17.94 2.49
C SER A 135 10.92 18.75 1.24
N PRO A 136 11.28 18.26 0.02
CA PRO A 136 11.06 19.03 -1.20
C PRO A 136 9.57 19.23 -1.49
N LEU A 137 9.23 20.34 -2.15
CA LEU A 137 7.90 20.58 -2.70
C LEU A 137 7.64 19.58 -3.83
N LEU A 138 6.48 18.93 -3.82
CA LEU A 138 6.10 17.96 -4.83
C LEU A 138 5.76 18.66 -6.16
N VAL A 139 6.33 18.18 -7.26
CA VAL A 139 6.09 18.72 -8.61
C VAL A 139 5.02 17.89 -9.31
N PRO A 140 3.88 18.49 -9.72
CA PRO A 140 2.82 17.74 -10.42
C PRO A 140 3.30 17.14 -11.75
N TYR A 141 2.99 15.86 -11.97
CA TYR A 141 3.36 15.13 -13.18
C TYR A 141 2.13 14.75 -14.03
N PRO A 142 2.18 14.92 -15.36
CA PRO A 142 3.23 15.59 -16.14
C PRO A 142 3.32 17.10 -15.90
N ASN A 143 2.24 17.76 -15.53
CA ASN A 143 2.14 19.18 -15.16
C ASN A 143 0.76 19.47 -14.53
N TRP A 144 0.53 20.70 -14.07
CA TRP A 144 -0.71 21.11 -13.42
C TRP A 144 -1.99 20.89 -14.23
N SER A 145 -1.94 20.99 -15.57
CA SER A 145 -3.13 20.83 -16.44
C SER A 145 -3.71 19.40 -16.43
N TRP A 146 -3.03 18.45 -15.81
CA TRP A 146 -3.47 17.06 -15.68
C TRP A 146 -4.28 16.80 -14.41
N HIS A 147 -4.33 17.75 -13.48
CA HIS A 147 -4.90 17.55 -12.16
C HIS A 147 -6.10 18.44 -11.89
N ASN A 148 -7.01 17.96 -11.05
CA ASN A 148 -8.20 18.68 -10.54
C ASN A 148 -9.01 19.37 -11.64
N THR A 149 -9.14 18.74 -12.81
CA THR A 149 -9.83 19.32 -13.99
C THR A 149 -11.32 19.01 -14.04
N GLY A 150 -11.81 18.08 -13.22
CA GLY A 150 -13.16 17.52 -13.32
C GLY A 150 -13.39 16.67 -14.57
N SER A 151 -12.37 16.44 -15.39
CA SER A 151 -12.45 15.67 -16.64
C SER A 151 -11.87 14.29 -16.48
N CYS A 152 -12.63 13.26 -16.82
CA CYS A 152 -12.16 11.87 -16.84
C CYS A 152 -11.10 11.59 -17.93
N ASN A 153 -10.79 12.55 -18.80
CA ASN A 153 -9.68 12.44 -19.75
C ASN A 153 -8.32 12.81 -19.14
N ARG A 154 -8.30 13.17 -17.86
CA ARG A 154 -7.12 13.54 -17.08
C ARG A 154 -6.99 12.64 -15.86
N LEU A 155 -6.02 12.92 -14.99
CA LEU A 155 -5.83 12.20 -13.74
C LEU A 155 -6.88 12.61 -12.72
N THR A 156 -7.51 11.63 -12.10
CA THR A 156 -8.54 11.81 -11.07
C THR A 156 -8.01 11.45 -9.69
N SER A 157 -7.59 10.19 -9.50
CA SER A 157 -7.15 9.68 -8.20
C SER A 157 -6.19 8.51 -8.42
N VAL A 158 -4.91 8.82 -8.57
CA VAL A 158 -3.86 7.83 -8.83
C VAL A 158 -3.55 7.04 -7.56
N PHE A 159 -3.68 5.72 -7.65
CA PHE A 159 -3.35 4.85 -6.52
C PHE A 159 -1.89 4.39 -6.60
N ARG A 160 -1.51 3.71 -7.68
CA ARG A 160 -0.17 3.19 -7.90
C ARG A 160 0.28 3.32 -9.34
N MET A 161 1.58 3.19 -9.53
CA MET A 161 2.22 3.24 -10.84
C MET A 161 3.40 2.28 -10.90
N GLN A 162 3.85 1.99 -12.12
CA GLN A 162 5.07 1.24 -12.38
C GLN A 162 5.73 1.71 -13.68
N ALA A 163 7.04 1.96 -13.62
CA ALA A 163 7.88 2.12 -14.79
C ALA A 163 8.25 0.74 -15.35
N ASP A 164 8.12 0.56 -16.65
CA ASP A 164 8.52 -0.67 -17.32
C ASP A 164 9.90 -0.57 -17.99
N VAL A 165 10.40 -1.69 -18.46
CA VAL A 165 11.71 -1.78 -19.15
C VAL A 165 11.73 -1.13 -20.53
N CYS A 166 10.58 -0.61 -21.00
CA CYS A 166 10.40 0.07 -22.28
C CYS A 166 10.27 1.58 -22.11
N ASP A 167 10.79 2.13 -21.02
CA ASP A 167 10.77 3.56 -20.70
C ASP A 167 9.35 4.16 -20.67
N ARG A 168 8.36 3.39 -20.14
CA ARG A 168 6.97 3.83 -20.00
C ARG A 168 6.57 3.84 -18.55
N LEU A 169 5.83 4.87 -18.11
CA LEU A 169 5.18 4.91 -16.82
C LEU A 169 3.72 4.47 -16.96
N TRP A 170 3.37 3.37 -16.35
CA TRP A 170 2.00 2.87 -16.24
C TRP A 170 1.39 3.39 -14.95
N VAL A 171 0.28 4.07 -15.07
CA VAL A 171 -0.42 4.73 -13.96
C VAL A 171 -1.79 4.11 -13.81
N LEU A 172 -2.10 3.63 -12.61
CA LEU A 172 -3.42 3.16 -12.24
C LEU A 172 -4.17 4.30 -11.57
N ASP A 173 -5.15 4.82 -12.26
CA ASP A 173 -6.11 5.80 -11.73
C ASP A 173 -7.38 5.07 -11.30
N SER A 174 -7.72 5.12 -10.02
CA SER A 174 -8.90 4.45 -9.49
C SER A 174 -10.20 5.14 -9.90
N GLY A 175 -10.14 6.39 -10.30
CA GLY A 175 -11.31 7.22 -10.59
C GLY A 175 -12.20 7.48 -9.37
N GLN A 176 -11.76 7.07 -8.17
CA GLN A 176 -12.48 7.24 -6.90
C GLN A 176 -11.92 8.38 -6.08
N ILE A 177 -12.81 9.17 -5.52
CA ILE A 177 -12.47 10.23 -4.57
C ILE A 177 -13.13 9.98 -3.21
N ASN A 178 -12.63 10.64 -2.17
CA ASN A 178 -13.18 10.61 -0.81
C ASN A 178 -13.24 9.19 -0.19
N VAL A 179 -12.33 8.30 -0.58
CA VAL A 179 -12.29 6.89 -0.14
C VAL A 179 -12.21 6.75 1.38
N ALA A 180 -11.56 7.70 2.07
CA ALA A 180 -11.45 7.71 3.54
C ALA A 180 -12.66 8.35 4.25
N THR A 181 -13.66 8.83 3.52
CA THR A 181 -14.85 9.47 4.07
C THR A 181 -16.13 8.91 3.45
N GLU A 182 -16.57 9.44 2.35
CA GLU A 182 -17.74 8.97 1.57
C GLU A 182 -17.29 8.71 0.13
N SER A 183 -16.89 7.47 -0.13
CA SER A 183 -16.30 7.06 -1.42
C SER A 183 -17.25 7.32 -2.58
N GLN A 184 -16.74 7.93 -3.65
CA GLN A 184 -17.48 8.23 -4.87
C GLN A 184 -16.67 7.82 -6.10
N GLN A 185 -17.25 7.02 -6.98
CA GLN A 185 -16.70 6.73 -8.31
C GLN A 185 -17.10 7.87 -9.26
N VAL A 186 -16.17 8.79 -9.52
CA VAL A 186 -16.44 9.97 -10.39
C VAL A 186 -15.97 9.77 -11.81
N CYS A 187 -14.97 8.90 -12.04
CA CYS A 187 -14.48 8.48 -13.35
C CYS A 187 -14.28 6.97 -13.38
N PRO A 188 -14.35 6.31 -14.55
CA PRO A 188 -13.97 4.90 -14.65
C PRO A 188 -12.56 4.66 -14.15
N PRO A 189 -12.27 3.54 -13.46
CA PRO A 189 -10.90 3.13 -13.22
C PRO A 189 -10.16 3.02 -14.55
N SER A 190 -8.94 3.51 -14.64
CA SER A 190 -8.22 3.57 -15.91
C SER A 190 -6.74 3.30 -15.76
N ILE A 191 -6.13 2.82 -16.87
CA ILE A 191 -4.69 2.72 -17.07
C ILE A 191 -4.28 3.87 -17.97
N LEU A 192 -3.31 4.68 -17.50
CA LEU A 192 -2.65 5.67 -18.33
C LEU A 192 -1.20 5.26 -18.53
N ILE A 193 -0.69 5.37 -19.76
CA ILE A 193 0.69 5.04 -20.10
C ILE A 193 1.36 6.30 -20.63
N PHE A 194 2.40 6.75 -19.96
CA PHE A 194 3.22 7.89 -20.38
C PHE A 194 4.58 7.42 -20.90
N ASP A 195 5.06 8.08 -21.94
CA ASP A 195 6.44 7.95 -22.40
C ASP A 195 7.36 8.72 -21.47
N LEU A 196 8.29 8.04 -20.82
CA LEU A 196 9.18 8.64 -19.82
C LEU A 196 10.31 9.48 -20.41
N SER A 197 10.50 9.47 -21.74
CA SER A 197 11.45 10.32 -22.43
C SER A 197 10.88 11.68 -22.82
N THR A 198 9.56 11.73 -23.03
CA THR A 198 8.85 12.93 -23.51
C THR A 198 7.77 13.44 -22.56
N ASP A 199 7.43 12.66 -21.53
CA ASP A 199 6.34 12.86 -20.58
C ASP A 199 4.96 13.01 -21.25
N LYS A 200 4.80 12.47 -22.47
CA LYS A 200 3.55 12.49 -23.21
C LYS A 200 2.73 11.24 -22.97
N LEU A 201 1.41 11.40 -22.94
CA LEU A 201 0.48 10.27 -22.89
C LEU A 201 0.58 9.44 -24.18
N ILE A 202 0.84 8.13 -24.04
CA ILE A 202 0.80 7.13 -25.11
C ILE A 202 -0.61 6.55 -25.25
N LEU A 203 -1.20 6.18 -24.11
CA LEU A 203 -2.49 5.48 -24.05
C LEU A 203 -3.24 5.85 -22.78
N LYS A 204 -4.56 6.05 -22.91
CA LYS A 204 -5.52 5.95 -21.80
C LYS A 204 -6.50 4.84 -22.14
N TYR A 205 -6.69 3.92 -21.18
CA TYR A 205 -7.63 2.81 -21.29
C TYR A 205 -8.54 2.79 -20.08
N ASP A 206 -9.79 3.10 -20.27
CA ASP A 206 -10.83 3.00 -19.25
C ASP A 206 -11.24 1.54 -19.11
N LEU A 207 -11.31 1.02 -17.89
CA LEU A 207 -11.78 -0.34 -17.66
C LEU A 207 -13.25 -0.47 -18.06
N PRO A 208 -13.60 -1.49 -18.87
CA PRO A 208 -15.00 -1.79 -19.19
C PRO A 208 -15.85 -1.98 -17.94
N GLN A 209 -17.10 -1.51 -18.00
CA GLN A 209 -18.02 -1.52 -16.85
C GLN A 209 -18.25 -2.92 -16.27
N GLU A 210 -18.22 -3.95 -17.09
CA GLU A 210 -18.39 -5.35 -16.66
C GLU A 210 -17.26 -5.85 -15.76
N LEU A 211 -16.08 -5.22 -15.82
CA LEU A 211 -14.93 -5.56 -14.97
C LEU A 211 -14.96 -4.81 -13.64
N VAL A 212 -15.68 -3.70 -13.57
CA VAL A 212 -15.80 -2.85 -12.38
C VAL A 212 -17.01 -3.31 -11.57
N LYS A 213 -16.78 -3.87 -10.39
CA LYS A 213 -17.86 -4.24 -9.47
C LYS A 213 -18.26 -3.03 -8.62
N GLN A 214 -19.46 -3.07 -8.06
CA GLN A 214 -19.85 -2.08 -7.07
C GLN A 214 -18.79 -2.09 -5.95
N ASP A 215 -18.31 -0.92 -5.56
CA ASP A 215 -17.26 -0.69 -4.56
C ASP A 215 -15.88 -1.35 -4.90
N SER A 216 -15.60 -1.63 -6.19
CA SER A 216 -14.25 -2.01 -6.60
C SER A 216 -13.26 -0.91 -6.23
N LEU A 217 -12.13 -1.26 -5.62
CA LEU A 217 -10.99 -0.36 -5.43
C LEU A 217 -9.74 -0.99 -6.04
N TYR A 218 -9.32 -0.48 -7.18
CA TYR A 218 -8.09 -0.90 -7.84
C TYR A 218 -6.88 -0.26 -7.15
N SER A 219 -6.11 -1.07 -6.44
CA SER A 219 -5.09 -0.60 -5.50
C SER A 219 -3.65 -0.84 -5.94
N ASN A 220 -3.41 -1.72 -6.90
CA ASN A 220 -2.05 -2.02 -7.35
C ASN A 220 -2.03 -2.37 -8.83
N ILE A 221 -0.90 -2.06 -9.48
CA ILE A 221 -0.61 -2.39 -10.87
C ILE A 221 0.78 -3.00 -10.97
N LEU A 222 0.89 -4.10 -11.71
CA LEU A 222 2.14 -4.79 -11.99
C LEU A 222 2.26 -5.05 -13.49
N ILE A 223 3.41 -4.69 -14.06
CA ILE A 223 3.62 -4.77 -15.51
C ILE A 223 4.53 -5.95 -15.87
N ASP A 224 4.04 -6.77 -16.78
CA ASP A 224 4.74 -7.93 -17.33
C ASP A 224 5.06 -7.69 -18.81
N VAL A 225 6.26 -7.18 -19.08
CA VAL A 225 6.76 -7.03 -20.46
C VAL A 225 7.43 -8.34 -20.85
N GLN A 226 7.06 -8.88 -22.00
CA GLN A 226 7.76 -10.04 -22.53
C GLN A 226 9.16 -9.63 -22.98
N LYS A 227 10.12 -10.53 -22.86
CA LYS A 227 11.50 -10.27 -23.23
C LYS A 227 11.58 -9.72 -24.68
N ASP A 228 12.23 -8.58 -24.82
CA ASP A 228 12.53 -7.93 -26.11
C ASP A 228 11.28 -7.52 -26.95
N ASP A 229 10.05 -7.54 -26.36
CA ASP A 229 8.83 -7.12 -27.06
C ASP A 229 7.96 -6.19 -26.20
N CYS A 230 8.20 -4.89 -26.34
CA CYS A 230 7.44 -3.85 -25.64
C CYS A 230 5.95 -3.81 -26.02
N SER A 231 5.57 -4.37 -27.16
CA SER A 231 4.16 -4.40 -27.58
C SER A 231 3.36 -5.50 -26.87
N SER A 232 4.03 -6.52 -26.33
CA SER A 232 3.39 -7.69 -25.69
C SER A 232 3.18 -7.53 -24.18
N ALA A 233 3.22 -6.29 -23.68
CA ALA A 233 3.05 -6.03 -22.26
C ALA A 233 1.65 -6.41 -21.77
N HIS A 234 1.60 -6.98 -20.56
CA HIS A 234 0.38 -7.18 -19.79
C HIS A 234 0.46 -6.37 -18.50
N ALA A 235 -0.68 -5.85 -18.04
CA ALA A 235 -0.82 -5.27 -16.72
C ALA A 235 -1.74 -6.14 -15.87
N TYR A 236 -1.37 -6.31 -14.60
CA TYR A 236 -2.17 -7.02 -13.58
C TYR A 236 -2.61 -5.99 -12.54
N LEU A 237 -3.94 -5.81 -12.41
CA LEU A 237 -4.54 -4.82 -11.52
C LEU A 237 -5.27 -5.53 -10.38
N ALA A 238 -4.87 -5.24 -9.14
CA ALA A 238 -5.50 -5.81 -7.97
C ALA A 238 -6.73 -4.97 -7.56
N ASP A 239 -7.90 -5.63 -7.48
CA ASP A 239 -9.11 -5.09 -6.89
C ASP A 239 -9.20 -5.56 -5.45
N VAL A 240 -8.78 -4.70 -4.53
CA VAL A 240 -8.58 -5.06 -3.12
C VAL A 240 -9.90 -5.28 -2.37
N TRP A 241 -10.98 -4.59 -2.77
CA TRP A 241 -12.26 -4.70 -2.08
C TRP A 241 -13.23 -5.69 -2.72
N ARG A 242 -13.03 -6.05 -4.00
CA ARG A 242 -13.85 -7.05 -4.69
C ARG A 242 -13.05 -8.27 -5.11
N PHE A 243 -11.90 -8.45 -4.48
CA PHE A 243 -11.08 -9.66 -4.45
C PHE A 243 -10.89 -10.26 -5.84
N GLY A 244 -10.40 -9.45 -6.77
CA GLY A 244 -10.20 -9.84 -8.16
C GLY A 244 -8.89 -9.32 -8.71
N LEU A 245 -8.43 -9.96 -9.78
CA LEU A 245 -7.29 -9.53 -10.56
C LEU A 245 -7.76 -9.22 -11.98
N VAL A 246 -7.61 -7.98 -12.44
CA VAL A 246 -7.87 -7.64 -13.84
C VAL A 246 -6.56 -7.76 -14.61
N VAL A 247 -6.60 -8.48 -15.72
CA VAL A 247 -5.49 -8.63 -16.65
C VAL A 247 -5.79 -7.77 -17.88
N PHE A 248 -4.87 -6.88 -18.22
CA PHE A 248 -4.94 -6.06 -19.42
C PHE A 248 -3.84 -6.47 -20.40
N ASN A 249 -4.16 -6.61 -21.67
CA ASN A 249 -3.23 -6.91 -22.75
C ASN A 249 -3.06 -5.68 -23.65
N LEU A 250 -1.87 -5.09 -23.64
CA LEU A 250 -1.57 -3.87 -24.39
C LEU A 250 -1.73 -4.07 -25.90
N LYS A 251 -1.33 -5.23 -26.43
CA LYS A 251 -1.33 -5.49 -27.87
C LYS A 251 -2.75 -5.57 -28.44
N THR A 252 -3.67 -6.13 -27.69
CA THR A 252 -5.06 -6.35 -28.13
C THR A 252 -6.03 -5.30 -27.59
N LEU A 253 -5.60 -4.48 -26.64
CA LEU A 253 -6.42 -3.53 -25.88
C LEU A 253 -7.64 -4.21 -25.25
N LYS A 254 -7.47 -5.43 -24.75
CA LYS A 254 -8.49 -6.18 -24.05
C LYS A 254 -8.13 -6.34 -22.59
N ALA A 255 -9.16 -6.38 -21.75
CA ALA A 255 -9.02 -6.71 -20.34
C ALA A 255 -10.04 -7.77 -19.93
N TRP A 256 -9.70 -8.58 -18.94
CA TRP A 256 -10.58 -9.59 -18.34
C TRP A 256 -10.33 -9.73 -16.86
N ARG A 257 -11.35 -10.17 -16.14
CA ARG A 257 -11.27 -10.34 -14.69
C ARG A 257 -11.05 -11.80 -14.34
N VAL A 258 -10.05 -12.03 -13.52
CA VAL A 258 -9.73 -13.32 -12.92
C VAL A 258 -10.14 -13.29 -11.46
N THR A 259 -10.72 -14.37 -10.96
CA THR A 259 -11.19 -14.49 -9.57
C THR A 259 -10.76 -15.83 -8.98
N ASP A 260 -10.36 -15.81 -7.71
CA ASP A 260 -10.03 -17.01 -6.96
C ASP A 260 -10.27 -16.77 -5.47
N HIS A 261 -10.56 -17.82 -4.70
CA HIS A 261 -10.76 -17.71 -3.26
C HIS A 261 -9.49 -17.28 -2.50
N LEU A 262 -8.31 -17.51 -3.06
CA LEU A 262 -7.02 -17.08 -2.48
C LEU A 262 -6.79 -15.56 -2.57
N PHE A 263 -7.66 -14.83 -3.28
CA PHE A 263 -7.65 -13.37 -3.30
C PHE A 263 -8.38 -12.74 -2.12
N PHE A 264 -9.13 -13.52 -1.37
CA PHE A 264 -9.93 -13.07 -0.23
C PHE A 264 -9.05 -12.81 0.99
N PRO A 265 -9.46 -11.90 1.90
CA PRO A 265 -8.81 -11.73 3.17
C PRO A 265 -8.96 -12.99 4.05
N ASP A 266 -7.94 -13.26 4.87
CA ASP A 266 -8.00 -14.23 5.95
C ASP A 266 -8.68 -13.57 7.16
N PRO A 267 -9.81 -14.08 7.67
CA PRO A 267 -10.48 -13.49 8.83
C PRO A 267 -9.58 -13.40 10.07
N LEU A 268 -8.60 -14.30 10.22
CA LEU A 268 -7.65 -14.28 11.33
C LEU A 268 -6.60 -13.16 11.20
N ALA A 269 -6.48 -12.57 10.01
CA ALA A 269 -5.56 -11.48 9.73
C ALA A 269 -6.24 -10.10 9.64
N ALA A 270 -7.55 -10.01 9.94
CA ALA A 270 -8.31 -8.77 9.86
C ALA A 270 -7.99 -7.76 10.98
N ALA A 271 -7.50 -8.24 12.14
CA ALA A 271 -7.13 -7.39 13.25
C ALA A 271 -5.70 -6.86 13.09
N TYR A 272 -5.56 -5.55 13.17
CA TYR A 272 -4.30 -4.82 13.06
C TYR A 272 -4.01 -4.06 14.35
N LYS A 273 -2.70 -3.92 14.65
CA LYS A 273 -2.21 -3.02 15.70
C LYS A 273 -0.94 -2.36 15.20
N VAL A 274 -0.96 -1.04 15.05
CA VAL A 274 0.17 -0.23 14.56
C VAL A 274 0.42 0.89 15.55
N ASN A 275 1.57 0.90 16.21
CA ASN A 275 1.95 1.92 17.20
C ASN A 275 0.81 2.27 18.20
N GLY A 276 0.17 1.24 18.76
CA GLY A 276 -0.91 1.40 19.72
C GLY A 276 -2.30 1.65 19.14
N LEU A 277 -2.44 1.96 17.85
CA LEU A 277 -3.71 2.07 17.16
C LEU A 277 -4.20 0.68 16.74
N GLU A 278 -5.37 0.28 17.23
CA GLU A 278 -6.03 -0.99 16.90
C GLU A 278 -7.19 -0.72 15.93
N PHE A 279 -7.31 -1.53 14.88
CA PHE A 279 -8.35 -1.41 13.86
C PHE A 279 -8.55 -2.74 13.14
N GLU A 280 -9.64 -2.85 12.38
CA GLU A 280 -9.96 -4.02 11.57
C GLU A 280 -10.10 -3.62 10.11
N TRP A 281 -9.36 -4.32 9.22
CA TRP A 281 -9.49 -4.22 7.77
C TRP A 281 -9.59 -5.61 7.16
N THR A 282 -10.37 -5.71 6.09
CA THR A 282 -10.61 -6.95 5.34
C THR A 282 -10.14 -6.80 3.88
N ASP A 283 -8.95 -6.27 3.71
CA ASP A 283 -8.38 -6.03 2.39
C ASP A 283 -7.90 -7.33 1.75
N GLY A 284 -8.39 -7.58 0.52
CA GLY A 284 -8.01 -8.72 -0.31
C GLY A 284 -6.68 -8.54 -1.01
N ILE A 285 -6.56 -9.13 -2.22
CA ILE A 285 -5.34 -9.10 -3.05
C ILE A 285 -4.76 -7.70 -3.16
N PHE A 286 -3.49 -7.55 -2.80
CA PHE A 286 -2.82 -6.25 -2.72
C PHE A 286 -1.38 -6.28 -3.23
N GLY A 287 -0.49 -7.05 -2.59
CA GLY A 287 0.90 -7.21 -3.02
C GLY A 287 1.00 -8.04 -4.29
N LEU A 288 1.78 -7.57 -5.27
CA LEU A 288 2.02 -8.24 -6.53
C LEU A 288 3.52 -8.16 -6.87
N ALA A 289 4.14 -9.28 -7.23
CA ALA A 289 5.52 -9.31 -7.70
C ALA A 289 5.72 -10.41 -8.76
N LEU A 290 6.60 -10.16 -9.73
CA LEU A 290 6.95 -11.15 -10.75
C LEU A 290 8.32 -11.75 -10.50
N SER A 291 8.46 -13.06 -10.70
CA SER A 291 9.77 -13.69 -10.74
C SER A 291 10.66 -13.05 -11.81
N PRO A 292 11.99 -13.06 -11.67
CA PRO A 292 12.89 -12.66 -12.72
C PRO A 292 12.65 -13.45 -14.01
N PHE A 293 13.06 -12.89 -15.13
CA PHE A 293 13.06 -13.63 -16.40
C PHE A 293 13.99 -14.84 -16.31
N ASN A 294 13.48 -15.96 -16.78
CA ASN A 294 14.30 -17.13 -17.06
C ASN A 294 14.58 -17.19 -18.56
N LYS A 295 15.87 -17.28 -18.94
CA LYS A 295 16.26 -17.37 -20.36
C LYS A 295 15.69 -18.59 -21.11
N TYR A 296 15.21 -19.60 -20.36
CA TYR A 296 14.65 -20.82 -20.93
C TYR A 296 13.10 -20.85 -20.90
N SER A 297 12.46 -19.83 -20.37
CA SER A 297 10.99 -19.77 -20.26
C SER A 297 10.50 -18.34 -20.41
N ILE A 298 9.49 -18.18 -21.27
CA ILE A 298 8.73 -16.91 -21.38
C ILE A 298 7.71 -16.77 -20.25
N ASP A 299 7.50 -17.83 -19.46
CA ASP A 299 6.54 -17.83 -18.36
C ASP A 299 7.20 -17.37 -17.07
N ARG A 300 6.51 -16.50 -16.35
CA ARG A 300 6.94 -15.99 -15.05
C ARG A 300 5.99 -16.51 -13.96
N THR A 301 6.46 -16.46 -12.74
CA THR A 301 5.60 -16.66 -11.57
C THR A 301 5.14 -15.31 -11.07
N LEU A 302 3.83 -15.12 -10.99
CA LEU A 302 3.22 -14.02 -10.26
C LEU A 302 3.05 -14.45 -8.80
N TYR A 303 3.76 -13.79 -7.89
CA TYR A 303 3.55 -13.88 -6.44
C TYR A 303 2.56 -12.82 -6.02
N PHE A 304 1.67 -13.14 -5.08
CA PHE A 304 0.69 -12.20 -4.59
C PHE A 304 0.27 -12.51 -3.15
N ASN A 305 -0.22 -11.50 -2.46
CA ASN A 305 -0.83 -11.66 -1.15
C ASN A 305 -2.02 -10.71 -0.96
N PRO A 306 -3.11 -11.14 -0.31
CA PRO A 306 -4.05 -10.23 0.31
C PRO A 306 -3.36 -9.44 1.43
N MET A 307 -3.70 -8.15 1.60
CA MET A 307 -3.11 -7.36 2.69
C MET A 307 -3.52 -7.94 4.05
N SER A 308 -4.79 -8.31 4.20
CA SER A 308 -5.29 -9.04 5.37
C SER A 308 -5.03 -10.54 5.23
N SER A 309 -3.75 -10.92 5.15
CA SER A 309 -3.29 -12.32 5.13
C SER A 309 -1.89 -12.47 5.68
N PHE A 310 -1.63 -13.63 6.26
CA PHE A 310 -0.30 -14.03 6.74
C PHE A 310 0.45 -14.92 5.74
N ARG A 311 -0.08 -15.07 4.51
CA ARG A 311 0.42 -16.06 3.54
C ARG A 311 0.83 -15.38 2.24
N GLU A 312 1.66 -16.10 1.50
CA GLU A 312 2.05 -15.79 0.13
C GLU A 312 1.38 -16.80 -0.81
N PHE A 313 1.01 -16.36 -2.00
CA PHE A 313 0.36 -17.15 -3.02
C PHE A 313 1.06 -16.95 -4.36
N TYR A 314 0.80 -17.83 -5.32
CA TYR A 314 1.38 -17.71 -6.65
C TYR A 314 0.52 -18.31 -7.75
N THR A 315 0.78 -17.86 -8.96
CA THR A 315 0.28 -18.44 -10.20
C THR A 315 1.31 -18.30 -11.32
N LYS A 316 1.12 -19.00 -12.43
CA LYS A 316 1.91 -18.80 -13.65
C LYS A 316 1.26 -17.72 -14.53
N THR A 317 2.07 -16.81 -15.07
CA THR A 317 1.54 -15.72 -15.91
C THR A 317 0.91 -16.25 -17.21
N SER A 318 1.40 -17.38 -17.76
CA SER A 318 0.80 -18.04 -18.92
C SER A 318 -0.67 -18.44 -18.69
N ILE A 319 -1.02 -18.83 -17.46
CA ILE A 319 -2.40 -19.21 -17.11
C ILE A 319 -3.30 -17.99 -17.17
N ILE A 320 -2.96 -16.95 -16.44
CA ILE A 320 -3.82 -15.75 -16.29
C ILE A 320 -3.87 -14.88 -17.55
N ARG A 321 -2.86 -14.98 -18.42
CA ARG A 321 -2.84 -14.32 -19.74
C ARG A 321 -3.74 -15.01 -20.79
N ASN A 322 -4.23 -16.20 -20.52
CA ASN A 322 -5.19 -16.90 -21.37
C ASN A 322 -6.60 -16.40 -21.06
N GLU A 323 -7.10 -15.41 -21.82
CA GLU A 323 -8.38 -14.71 -21.62
C GLU A 323 -9.56 -15.67 -21.41
N THR A 324 -9.66 -16.72 -22.22
CA THR A 324 -10.81 -17.64 -22.23
C THR A 324 -10.55 -18.96 -21.48
N GLY A 325 -9.28 -19.30 -21.27
CA GLY A 325 -8.91 -20.62 -20.76
C GLY A 325 -8.45 -20.64 -19.31
N TRP A 326 -8.20 -19.49 -18.66
CA TRP A 326 -7.66 -19.46 -17.30
C TRP A 326 -8.54 -20.22 -16.29
N SER A 327 -9.85 -20.16 -16.43
CA SER A 327 -10.82 -20.81 -15.54
C SER A 327 -10.86 -22.33 -15.68
N SER A 328 -10.29 -22.87 -16.76
CA SER A 328 -10.20 -24.33 -17.00
C SER A 328 -9.03 -24.98 -16.24
N TYR A 329 -8.09 -24.20 -15.75
CA TYR A 329 -6.96 -24.72 -14.99
C TYR A 329 -7.38 -24.97 -13.53
N LYS A 330 -7.50 -26.24 -13.16
CA LYS A 330 -7.64 -26.62 -11.75
C LYS A 330 -6.37 -26.21 -11.01
N ASP A 331 -6.54 -25.64 -9.83
CA ASP A 331 -5.40 -25.18 -9.01
C ASP A 331 -4.49 -24.15 -9.72
N ALA A 332 -5.09 -23.25 -10.52
CA ALA A 332 -4.38 -22.17 -11.18
C ALA A 332 -3.60 -21.28 -10.18
N PHE A 333 -4.18 -21.08 -9.02
CA PHE A 333 -3.61 -20.33 -7.90
C PHE A 333 -3.27 -21.26 -6.75
N LYS A 334 -2.15 -21.02 -6.09
CA LYS A 334 -1.62 -21.91 -5.05
C LYS A 334 -1.10 -21.12 -3.87
N VAL A 335 -1.26 -21.73 -2.68
CA VAL A 335 -0.57 -21.25 -1.47
C VAL A 335 0.93 -21.51 -1.63
N TYR A 336 1.76 -20.50 -1.33
CA TYR A 336 3.21 -20.66 -1.40
C TYR A 336 3.80 -20.92 -0.01
N GLY A 337 4.06 -22.18 0.31
CA GLY A 337 4.74 -22.59 1.53
C GLY A 337 3.97 -22.29 2.82
N GLN A 338 4.68 -21.80 3.83
CA GLN A 338 4.15 -21.57 5.18
C GLN A 338 3.69 -20.12 5.40
N SER A 339 2.83 -19.92 6.40
CA SER A 339 2.46 -18.59 6.90
C SER A 339 3.67 -17.82 7.45
N ARG A 340 3.71 -16.49 7.23
CA ARG A 340 4.66 -15.56 7.87
C ARG A 340 4.51 -15.50 9.40
N GLY A 341 3.37 -15.93 9.92
CA GLY A 341 3.06 -15.93 11.34
C GLY A 341 2.17 -14.75 11.75
N LYS A 342 1.86 -14.68 13.04
CA LYS A 342 1.09 -13.59 13.63
C LYS A 342 1.76 -12.24 13.34
N ASN A 343 0.98 -11.22 13.04
CA ASN A 343 1.41 -9.90 12.62
C ASN A 343 2.22 -9.90 11.29
N GLY A 344 1.99 -10.92 10.44
CA GLY A 344 2.62 -11.05 9.13
C GLY A 344 1.81 -10.46 7.99
N GLN A 345 0.89 -9.51 8.25
CA GLN A 345 0.19 -8.76 7.21
C GLN A 345 1.21 -7.97 6.39
N ALA A 346 1.13 -8.13 5.07
CA ALA A 346 2.04 -7.45 4.16
C ALA A 346 1.27 -6.57 3.17
N SER A 347 1.75 -5.36 2.95
CA SER A 347 1.26 -4.45 1.94
C SER A 347 1.83 -4.78 0.55
N SER A 348 2.66 -3.91 0.03
CA SER A 348 3.32 -4.10 -1.25
C SER A 348 4.52 -5.03 -1.15
N CYS A 349 4.87 -5.63 -2.29
CA CYS A 349 6.08 -6.41 -2.45
C CYS A 349 6.73 -6.13 -3.81
N ALA A 350 8.03 -6.36 -3.88
CA ALA A 350 8.81 -6.25 -5.11
C ALA A 350 9.93 -7.30 -5.11
N MET A 351 10.28 -7.81 -6.29
CA MET A 351 11.33 -8.81 -6.44
C MET A 351 12.50 -8.24 -7.24
N ASP A 352 13.72 -8.42 -6.75
CA ASP A 352 14.92 -8.04 -7.47
C ASP A 352 15.26 -9.05 -8.58
N ARG A 353 16.23 -8.70 -9.42
CA ARG A 353 16.66 -9.59 -10.52
C ARG A 353 17.41 -10.84 -10.05
N ASN A 354 17.80 -10.92 -8.78
CA ASN A 354 18.37 -12.12 -8.16
C ASN A 354 17.31 -13.06 -7.61
N GLY A 355 16.03 -12.69 -7.66
CA GLY A 355 14.91 -13.47 -7.15
C GLY A 355 14.68 -13.30 -5.65
N VAL A 356 15.12 -12.22 -5.05
CA VAL A 356 14.79 -11.89 -3.68
C VAL A 356 13.52 -11.05 -3.64
N LEU A 357 12.49 -11.54 -2.96
CA LEU A 357 11.25 -10.82 -2.70
C LEU A 357 11.41 -9.97 -1.44
N PHE A 358 11.14 -8.68 -1.55
CA PHE A 358 11.02 -7.72 -0.45
C PHE A 358 9.55 -7.42 -0.20
N PHE A 359 9.10 -7.36 1.05
CA PHE A 359 7.71 -7.10 1.40
C PHE A 359 7.56 -6.25 2.66
N GLY A 360 6.64 -5.27 2.63
CA GLY A 360 6.36 -4.37 3.73
C GLY A 360 5.46 -5.03 4.78
N LEU A 361 5.95 -5.23 6.01
CA LEU A 361 5.20 -5.79 7.13
C LEU A 361 4.56 -4.66 7.94
N VAL A 362 3.29 -4.36 7.65
CA VAL A 362 2.59 -3.14 8.12
C VAL A 362 2.36 -3.11 9.63
N THR A 363 2.11 -4.25 10.26
CA THR A 363 1.89 -4.35 11.71
C THR A 363 3.19 -4.48 12.51
N GLN A 364 4.32 -4.70 11.83
CA GLN A 364 5.64 -4.81 12.44
C GLN A 364 6.53 -3.61 12.14
N ASN A 365 6.05 -2.62 11.37
CA ASN A 365 6.85 -1.48 10.93
C ASN A 365 8.20 -1.91 10.35
N ALA A 366 8.18 -2.90 9.44
CA ALA A 366 9.36 -3.61 9.02
C ALA A 366 9.37 -3.92 7.53
N LEU A 367 10.56 -4.19 7.00
CA LEU A 367 10.77 -4.80 5.69
C LEU A 367 11.23 -6.24 5.89
N GLY A 368 10.50 -7.18 5.30
CA GLY A 368 10.87 -8.58 5.22
C GLY A 368 11.50 -8.94 3.87
N CYS A 369 12.20 -10.06 3.84
CA CYS A 369 12.74 -10.64 2.59
C CYS A 369 12.60 -12.16 2.53
N TRP A 370 12.62 -12.67 1.29
CA TRP A 370 12.69 -14.08 0.97
C TRP A 370 13.45 -14.31 -0.34
N ASP A 371 14.36 -15.29 -0.34
CA ASP A 371 15.07 -15.76 -1.53
C ASP A 371 14.23 -16.85 -2.22
N SER A 372 13.71 -16.58 -3.43
CA SER A 372 12.80 -17.47 -4.18
C SER A 372 13.41 -18.81 -4.60
N ARG A 373 14.72 -18.99 -4.44
CA ARG A 373 15.41 -20.28 -4.63
C ARG A 373 15.26 -21.21 -3.42
N LYS A 374 14.71 -20.71 -2.32
CA LYS A 374 14.44 -21.45 -1.07
C LYS A 374 12.96 -21.67 -0.89
N THR A 375 12.59 -22.73 -0.19
CA THR A 375 11.18 -22.95 0.18
C THR A 375 10.66 -21.78 1.03
N TYR A 376 9.43 -21.36 0.84
CA TYR A 376 8.80 -20.30 1.63
C TYR A 376 8.42 -20.85 3.02
N LYS A 377 9.38 -20.87 3.92
CA LYS A 377 9.23 -21.32 5.31
C LYS A 377 9.78 -20.24 6.24
N ARG A 378 9.24 -20.09 7.45
CA ARG A 378 9.65 -19.06 8.41
C ARG A 378 11.17 -18.97 8.60
N LYS A 379 11.86 -20.10 8.64
CA LYS A 379 13.32 -20.15 8.77
C LYS A 379 14.08 -19.54 7.57
N ASN A 380 13.43 -19.38 6.44
CA ASN A 380 13.98 -18.82 5.20
C ASN A 380 13.49 -17.39 4.93
N LEU A 381 12.74 -16.80 5.86
CA LEU A 381 12.33 -15.40 5.85
C LEU A 381 13.19 -14.62 6.84
N ALA A 382 13.47 -13.36 6.55
CA ALA A 382 14.15 -12.47 7.48
C ALA A 382 13.47 -11.11 7.54
N ILE A 383 13.48 -10.49 8.71
CA ILE A 383 13.23 -9.05 8.87
C ILE A 383 14.60 -8.38 8.71
N ILE A 384 14.73 -7.56 7.67
CA ILE A 384 16.01 -6.92 7.29
C ILE A 384 16.10 -5.46 7.70
N ALA A 385 14.97 -4.83 7.97
CA ALA A 385 14.88 -3.51 8.59
C ALA A 385 13.60 -3.42 9.40
N GLN A 386 13.65 -2.74 10.55
CA GLN A 386 12.49 -2.51 11.42
C GLN A 386 12.73 -1.24 12.25
N ASN A 387 11.73 -0.34 12.27
CA ASN A 387 11.81 0.85 13.11
C ASN A 387 10.41 1.44 13.35
N ASP A 388 9.97 1.48 14.61
CA ASP A 388 8.63 1.94 14.99
C ASP A 388 8.44 3.47 14.87
N TYR A 389 9.46 4.21 14.49
CA TYR A 389 9.39 5.64 14.26
C TYR A 389 9.51 6.01 12.77
N THR A 390 10.48 5.43 12.06
CA THR A 390 10.77 5.79 10.67
C THR A 390 10.06 4.91 9.65
N MET A 391 9.64 3.70 10.05
CA MET A 391 9.06 2.71 9.15
C MET A 391 7.59 2.41 9.46
N VAL A 392 6.88 3.35 10.10
CA VAL A 392 5.47 3.16 10.46
C VAL A 392 4.63 2.97 9.21
N PHE A 393 4.00 1.80 9.10
CA PHE A 393 3.16 1.39 7.99
C PHE A 393 3.87 1.51 6.63
N PRO A 394 4.81 0.58 6.30
CA PRO A 394 5.44 0.53 4.98
C PRO A 394 4.38 0.23 3.92
N ASN A 395 3.97 1.27 3.17
CA ASN A 395 2.83 1.20 2.28
C ASN A 395 3.19 0.66 0.90
N ASP A 396 4.26 1.17 0.30
CA ASP A 396 4.74 0.71 -1.00
C ASP A 396 6.23 0.36 -0.96
N VAL A 397 6.57 -0.72 -1.63
CA VAL A 397 7.93 -1.23 -1.78
C VAL A 397 8.20 -1.46 -3.26
N LYS A 398 9.29 -0.92 -3.77
CA LYS A 398 9.75 -1.06 -5.15
C LYS A 398 11.22 -1.47 -5.19
N VAL A 399 11.59 -2.11 -6.27
CA VAL A 399 13.00 -2.34 -6.64
C VAL A 399 13.20 -1.72 -8.01
N ASP A 400 14.14 -0.78 -8.11
CA ASP A 400 14.42 -0.09 -9.36
C ASP A 400 15.07 -1.00 -10.42
N ASN A 401 15.15 -0.51 -11.65
CA ASN A 401 15.73 -1.23 -12.77
C ASN A 401 17.22 -0.87 -13.03
N GLU A 402 17.85 -0.13 -12.12
CA GLU A 402 19.24 0.29 -12.27
C GLU A 402 20.21 -0.92 -12.27
N PRO A 403 21.41 -0.80 -12.86
CA PRO A 403 22.42 -1.87 -12.84
C PRO A 403 22.73 -2.38 -11.43
N LYS A 404 22.87 -1.48 -10.46
CA LYS A 404 22.92 -1.78 -9.03
C LYS A 404 21.56 -1.41 -8.43
N GLN A 405 20.68 -2.42 -8.29
CA GLN A 405 19.30 -2.21 -7.85
C GLN A 405 19.23 -1.69 -6.42
N SER A 406 18.32 -0.76 -6.19
CA SER A 406 17.95 -0.29 -4.86
C SER A 406 16.53 -0.70 -4.51
N VAL A 407 16.32 -1.00 -3.23
CA VAL A 407 14.98 -1.11 -2.64
C VAL A 407 14.55 0.29 -2.22
N TRP A 408 13.35 0.68 -2.64
CA TRP A 408 12.70 1.92 -2.29
C TRP A 408 11.43 1.63 -1.53
N MET A 409 11.16 2.41 -0.50
CA MET A 409 9.97 2.24 0.33
C MET A 409 9.39 3.58 0.74
N ILE A 410 8.07 3.70 0.67
CA ILE A 410 7.35 4.83 1.24
C ILE A 410 6.62 4.37 2.51
N THR A 411 6.75 5.16 3.58
CA THR A 411 6.02 4.98 4.84
C THR A 411 5.15 6.20 5.10
N ASN A 412 3.90 6.00 5.52
CA ASN A 412 2.93 7.09 5.48
C ASN A 412 1.93 7.10 6.64
N ARG A 413 2.11 6.28 7.66
CA ARG A 413 1.19 6.21 8.81
C ARG A 413 -0.29 6.13 8.40
N LEU A 414 -0.61 5.40 7.33
CA LEU A 414 -1.95 5.34 6.72
C LEU A 414 -3.10 5.16 7.73
N PRO A 415 -3.04 4.26 8.73
CA PRO A 415 -4.12 4.13 9.70
C PRO A 415 -4.38 5.43 10.48
N PHE A 416 -3.33 6.16 10.82
CA PHE A 416 -3.47 7.44 11.53
C PHE A 416 -4.13 8.50 10.66
N PHE A 417 -3.90 8.47 9.34
CA PHE A 417 -4.59 9.35 8.38
C PHE A 417 -6.08 9.02 8.29
N ILE A 418 -6.43 7.73 8.15
CA ILE A 418 -7.83 7.29 8.01
C ILE A 418 -8.63 7.61 9.27
N TYR A 419 -8.05 7.37 10.44
CA TYR A 419 -8.72 7.59 11.72
C TYR A 419 -8.50 9.00 12.30
N ASN A 420 -8.04 9.97 11.51
CA ASN A 420 -7.80 11.37 11.89
C ASN A 420 -6.91 11.52 13.14
N ARG A 421 -5.80 10.76 13.19
CA ARG A 421 -4.85 10.72 14.30
C ARG A 421 -3.45 11.23 13.89
N PHE A 422 -3.34 11.97 12.81
CA PHE A 422 -2.09 12.60 12.44
C PHE A 422 -1.73 13.72 13.42
N GLU A 423 -0.46 13.78 13.80
CA GLU A 423 0.14 14.93 14.45
C GLU A 423 0.90 15.75 13.39
N PRO A 424 0.44 16.94 13.03
CA PRO A 424 1.04 17.73 11.94
C PRO A 424 2.49 18.16 12.18
N LYS A 425 2.95 18.13 13.43
CA LYS A 425 4.33 18.46 13.79
C LYS A 425 5.28 17.28 13.68
N ASP A 426 4.75 16.06 13.70
CA ASP A 426 5.53 14.85 13.52
C ASP A 426 5.93 14.65 12.06
N VAL A 427 7.03 13.93 11.84
CA VAL A 427 7.35 13.44 10.49
C VAL A 427 6.46 12.26 10.17
N ASN A 428 5.45 12.50 9.33
CA ASN A 428 4.42 11.51 8.99
C ASN A 428 4.77 10.64 7.78
N PHE A 429 5.57 11.17 6.86
CA PHE A 429 5.88 10.52 5.58
C PHE A 429 7.38 10.42 5.37
N ARG A 430 7.85 9.28 4.84
CA ARG A 430 9.26 9.09 4.49
C ARG A 430 9.41 8.28 3.21
N VAL A 431 10.39 8.66 2.42
CA VAL A 431 10.95 7.83 1.34
C VAL A 431 12.29 7.32 1.84
N LEU A 432 12.41 5.99 1.88
CA LEU A 432 13.61 5.28 2.33
C LEU A 432 14.21 4.52 1.15
N SER A 433 15.55 4.45 1.07
CA SER A 433 16.23 3.68 0.04
C SER A 433 17.52 3.06 0.55
N ALA A 434 17.85 1.88 0.01
CA ALA A 434 19.14 1.23 0.17
C ALA A 434 19.39 0.26 -0.99
N TYR A 435 20.66 -0.04 -1.28
CA TYR A 435 20.99 -1.06 -2.26
C TYR A 435 20.46 -2.44 -1.85
N ALA A 436 19.79 -3.14 -2.78
CA ALA A 436 19.17 -4.44 -2.52
C ALA A 436 20.18 -5.46 -1.97
N GLU A 437 21.40 -5.52 -2.55
CA GLU A 437 22.45 -6.42 -2.08
C GLU A 437 22.95 -6.10 -0.66
N GLU A 438 22.94 -4.82 -0.27
CA GLU A 438 23.33 -4.40 1.09
C GLU A 438 22.26 -4.76 2.12
N MET A 439 20.96 -4.63 1.71
CA MET A 439 19.83 -4.99 2.56
C MET A 439 19.84 -6.45 2.99
N VAL A 440 20.24 -7.35 2.11
CA VAL A 440 20.20 -8.80 2.37
C VAL A 440 21.51 -9.39 2.80
N LYS A 441 22.61 -8.62 2.75
CA LYS A 441 23.97 -9.09 3.05
C LYS A 441 24.06 -9.80 4.39
N GLY A 442 24.55 -11.05 4.36
CA GLY A 442 24.71 -11.88 5.57
C GLY A 442 23.41 -12.40 6.18
N THR A 443 22.26 -12.15 5.56
CA THR A 443 20.97 -12.70 5.99
C THR A 443 20.66 -14.02 5.27
N ILE A 444 19.58 -14.69 5.70
CA ILE A 444 19.09 -15.88 4.99
C ILE A 444 18.64 -15.59 3.55
N CYS A 445 18.33 -14.32 3.22
CA CYS A 445 17.93 -13.89 1.87
C CYS A 445 19.14 -13.57 0.97
N ASP A 446 20.37 -13.56 1.48
CA ASP A 446 21.55 -13.23 0.70
C ASP A 446 21.81 -14.31 -0.36
N PRO A 447 21.74 -13.98 -1.66
CA PRO A 447 21.98 -14.95 -2.73
C PRO A 447 23.41 -15.44 -2.81
N LYS A 448 24.37 -14.75 -2.18
CA LYS A 448 25.80 -15.10 -2.18
C LYS A 448 26.13 -16.09 -1.07
N VAL A 449 25.31 -16.24 -0.04
CA VAL A 449 25.55 -17.19 1.06
C VAL A 449 25.13 -18.58 0.61
N ARG A 450 26.12 -19.44 0.31
CA ARG A 450 25.90 -20.86 0.09
C ARG A 450 25.67 -21.51 1.46
N HIS A 451 24.41 -21.78 1.79
CA HIS A 451 24.12 -22.64 2.93
C HIS A 451 24.43 -24.09 2.52
N SER A 452 25.44 -24.67 3.17
CA SER A 452 25.75 -26.11 3.09
C SER A 452 24.62 -26.88 3.78
N GLY A 453 23.57 -27.19 3.03
CA GLY A 453 22.43 -27.98 3.47
C GLY A 453 21.98 -28.85 2.31
N SER A 454 22.14 -30.16 2.48
CA SER A 454 21.81 -31.21 1.54
C SER A 454 20.46 -30.94 0.82
N TYR A 455 20.47 -31.06 -0.49
CA TYR A 455 19.27 -31.26 -1.28
C TYR A 455 18.64 -32.60 -0.88
N THR A 456 17.79 -32.61 0.14
CA THR A 456 16.82 -33.70 0.30
C THR A 456 15.63 -33.32 -0.55
N ASN A 457 15.37 -34.16 -1.55
CA ASN A 457 14.15 -34.12 -2.36
C ASN A 457 12.94 -34.44 -1.47
N ASP A 458 12.42 -33.44 -0.77
CA ASP A 458 11.13 -33.53 -0.08
C ASP A 458 10.01 -33.17 -1.07
N TYR A 459 9.75 -34.09 -2.01
CA TYR A 459 8.57 -34.05 -2.90
C TYR A 459 7.32 -34.68 -2.27
N ASN A 460 7.35 -35.08 -1.00
CA ASN A 460 6.20 -35.69 -0.34
C ASN A 460 5.95 -35.01 1.01
N GLU A 461 5.11 -33.96 0.99
CA GLU A 461 4.24 -33.59 2.12
C GLU A 461 3.27 -32.53 1.63
N CYS A 462 2.23 -33.00 0.92
CA CYS A 462 0.96 -32.29 0.76
C CYS A 462 -0.03 -33.00 1.70
N PHE A 463 -0.35 -32.35 2.83
CA PHE A 463 -1.61 -32.50 3.55
C PHE A 463 -1.93 -31.20 4.27
#